data_0041f413d2062209fa24dfb967b47934
#
_entry.id   0041f413d2062209fa24dfb967b47934
#
_cell.length_a   1.000
_cell.length_b   1.000
_cell.length_c   1.000
_cell.angle_alpha   90.00
_cell.angle_beta   90.00
_cell.angle_gamma   90.00
#
_symmetry.space_group_name_H-M   'P 1'
#
loop_
_entity.id
_entity.type
_entity.pdbx_description
1 polymer ?
#
loop_
_entity_poly.entity_id
_entity_poly.type
_entity_poly.pdbx_seq_one_letter_code
_entity_poly.pdbx_strand_id
1 'polypeptide(L)'
;KRLNMTYEKIYVHAASHASYYPGAHPVTLKLLFDPRDGQILGAQAAGLDGIDKRIDVLAVAQRARMTVQQLADLELTYAPPFGSARDVVNQAGMVASNVMNGDEAICHTEELLLGASDQVVLDVRNPPELEVSGSFPNALNIPLDELRDRLYTLPVDKEILVACQVGLRGHVAYRMLVQNGFQARNLTGGYKTYQMVTDSF
;
A
#
# COMPACT_ATOMS: atom_id res chain seq x y z
N LYS A 1 -15.13 9.94 9.74
CA LYS A 1 -15.30 10.77 10.95
C LYS A 1 -16.75 11.26 11.14
N ARG A 2 -17.46 11.75 10.09
CA ARG A 2 -18.85 12.27 10.24
C ARG A 2 -19.87 11.21 10.72
N LEU A 3 -19.67 9.93 10.39
CA LEU A 3 -20.59 8.84 10.72
C LEU A 3 -20.12 8.02 11.95
N ASN A 4 -19.03 8.39 12.58
CA ASN A 4 -18.44 7.69 13.73
C ASN A 4 -18.23 6.17 13.48
N MET A 5 -17.93 5.80 12.23
CA MET A 5 -17.68 4.41 11.83
C MET A 5 -16.22 4.04 12.10
N THR A 6 -16.02 2.84 12.63
CA THR A 6 -14.69 2.20 12.66
C THR A 6 -14.33 1.76 11.25
N TYR A 7 -13.14 2.09 10.81
CA TYR A 7 -12.63 1.70 9.49
C TYR A 7 -11.12 1.55 9.50
N GLU A 8 -10.63 0.74 8.58
CA GLU A 8 -9.24 0.73 8.17
C GLU A 8 -9.15 1.21 6.72
N LYS A 9 -7.98 1.70 6.32
CA LYS A 9 -7.74 2.19 4.96
C LYS A 9 -6.43 1.67 4.41
N ILE A 10 -6.41 1.34 3.13
CA ILE A 10 -5.18 1.02 2.39
C ILE A 10 -5.08 1.86 1.13
N TYR A 11 -3.85 1.98 0.63
CA TYR A 11 -3.56 2.62 -0.64
C TYR A 11 -2.84 1.64 -1.56
N VAL A 12 -3.25 1.59 -2.83
CA VAL A 12 -2.61 0.81 -3.88
C VAL A 12 -2.30 1.72 -5.05
N HIS A 13 -1.11 1.58 -5.60
CA HIS A 13 -0.67 2.24 -6.82
C HIS A 13 -0.34 1.18 -7.86
N ALA A 14 -1.04 1.22 -8.99
CA ALA A 14 -0.87 0.26 -10.08
C ALA A 14 -0.92 0.99 -11.43
N ALA A 15 -0.77 0.24 -12.52
CA ALA A 15 -1.01 0.76 -13.86
C ALA A 15 -2.49 0.60 -14.25
N SER A 16 -2.99 1.48 -15.12
CA SER A 16 -4.36 1.44 -15.66
C SER A 16 -4.64 0.17 -16.47
N HIS A 17 -3.61 -0.40 -17.08
CA HIS A 17 -3.63 -1.67 -17.81
C HIS A 17 -2.24 -2.32 -17.78
N ALA A 18 -2.03 -3.42 -18.50
CA ALA A 18 -0.75 -4.12 -18.54
C ALA A 18 0.39 -3.15 -18.95
N SER A 19 1.39 -3.01 -18.07
CA SER A 19 2.46 -2.01 -18.23
C SER A 19 3.36 -2.23 -19.45
N TYR A 20 3.38 -3.46 -19.99
CA TYR A 20 4.10 -3.77 -21.24
C TYR A 20 3.33 -3.35 -22.49
N TYR A 21 2.05 -2.99 -22.38
CA TYR A 21 1.26 -2.43 -23.48
C TYR A 21 1.35 -0.90 -23.45
N PRO A 22 1.55 -0.24 -24.61
CA PRO A 22 1.74 1.21 -24.65
C PRO A 22 0.55 2.01 -24.10
N GLY A 23 0.84 3.13 -23.44
CA GLY A 23 -0.18 4.07 -22.98
C GLY A 23 -0.69 3.80 -21.56
N ALA A 24 -0.05 2.92 -20.79
CA ALA A 24 -0.41 2.70 -19.39
C ALA A 24 -0.14 3.95 -18.53
N HIS A 25 -1.13 4.37 -17.75
CA HIS A 25 -1.05 5.48 -16.81
C HIS A 25 -1.12 5.00 -15.36
N PRO A 26 -0.49 5.72 -14.42
CA PRO A 26 -0.62 5.40 -13.00
C PRO A 26 -2.05 5.57 -12.50
N VAL A 27 -2.49 4.61 -11.69
CA VAL A 27 -3.74 4.64 -10.93
C VAL A 27 -3.41 4.61 -9.45
N THR A 28 -3.99 5.49 -8.67
CA THR A 28 -3.97 5.47 -7.21
C THR A 28 -5.37 5.11 -6.72
N LEU A 29 -5.47 4.08 -5.90
CA LEU A 29 -6.70 3.63 -5.28
C LEU A 29 -6.56 3.64 -3.76
N LYS A 30 -7.51 4.28 -3.08
CA LYS A 30 -7.73 4.19 -1.64
C LYS A 30 -8.97 3.35 -1.37
N LEU A 31 -8.86 2.32 -0.55
CA LEU A 31 -9.97 1.49 -0.11
C LEU A 31 -10.18 1.65 1.39
N LEU A 32 -11.44 1.79 1.81
CA LEU A 32 -11.85 1.77 3.22
C LEU A 32 -12.68 0.52 3.46
N PHE A 33 -12.39 -0.17 4.57
CA PHE A 33 -13.11 -1.38 4.96
C PHE A 33 -13.29 -1.45 6.48
N ASP A 34 -14.25 -2.26 6.92
CA ASP A 34 -14.47 -2.53 8.33
C ASP A 34 -13.41 -3.55 8.82
N PRO A 35 -12.58 -3.20 9.82
CA PRO A 35 -11.53 -4.12 10.30
C PRO A 35 -12.08 -5.35 11.05
N ARG A 36 -13.40 -5.43 11.31
CA ARG A 36 -14.01 -6.55 12.04
C ARG A 36 -14.43 -7.69 11.11
N ASP A 37 -14.94 -7.37 9.92
CA ASP A 37 -15.51 -8.34 9.00
C ASP A 37 -15.02 -8.17 7.54
N GLY A 38 -14.19 -7.17 7.28
CA GLY A 38 -13.65 -6.88 5.96
C GLY A 38 -14.64 -6.23 4.97
N GLN A 39 -15.85 -5.82 5.43
CA GLN A 39 -16.83 -5.21 4.55
C GLN A 39 -16.31 -3.93 3.92
N ILE A 40 -16.49 -3.75 2.62
CA ILE A 40 -16.11 -2.55 1.88
C ILE A 40 -17.00 -1.39 2.30
N LEU A 41 -16.40 -0.33 2.82
CA LEU A 41 -17.09 0.87 3.27
C LEU A 41 -17.05 2.02 2.26
N GLY A 42 -16.04 2.05 1.40
CA GLY A 42 -15.89 3.07 0.37
C GLY A 42 -14.55 3.02 -0.32
N ALA A 43 -14.44 3.77 -1.40
CA ALA A 43 -13.21 3.90 -2.16
C ALA A 43 -13.06 5.28 -2.79
N GLN A 44 -11.83 5.64 -3.11
CA GLN A 44 -11.48 6.80 -3.93
C GLN A 44 -10.38 6.38 -4.89
N ALA A 45 -10.43 6.85 -6.12
CA ALA A 45 -9.38 6.62 -7.09
C ALA A 45 -9.01 7.89 -7.84
N ALA A 46 -7.75 7.98 -8.25
CA ALA A 46 -7.21 9.06 -9.06
C ALA A 46 -6.26 8.49 -10.13
N GLY A 47 -6.27 9.10 -11.31
CA GLY A 47 -5.46 8.70 -12.45
C GLY A 47 -5.98 9.32 -13.73
N LEU A 48 -5.34 9.00 -14.86
CA LEU A 48 -5.68 9.56 -16.17
C LEU A 48 -6.55 8.64 -17.01
N ASP A 49 -6.56 7.34 -16.71
CA ASP A 49 -7.25 6.35 -17.53
C ASP A 49 -7.86 5.22 -16.69
N GLY A 50 -9.05 4.77 -17.06
CA GLY A 50 -9.75 3.62 -16.50
C GLY A 50 -10.15 3.75 -15.02
N ILE A 51 -10.25 4.96 -14.48
CA ILE A 51 -10.65 5.22 -13.10
C ILE A 51 -12.13 4.94 -12.91
N ASP A 52 -12.96 5.38 -13.82
CA ASP A 52 -14.41 5.25 -13.84
C ASP A 52 -14.83 3.79 -13.65
N LYS A 53 -14.36 2.89 -14.50
CA LYS A 53 -14.72 1.47 -14.42
C LYS A 53 -14.33 0.83 -13.07
N ARG A 54 -13.21 1.25 -12.44
CA ARG A 54 -12.78 0.73 -11.13
C ARG A 54 -13.68 1.23 -10.02
N ILE A 55 -14.06 2.49 -10.08
CA ILE A 55 -14.99 3.06 -9.10
C ILE A 55 -16.39 2.46 -9.26
N ASP A 56 -16.83 2.17 -10.48
CA ASP A 56 -18.12 1.49 -10.72
C ASP A 56 -18.12 0.07 -10.14
N VAL A 57 -17.03 -0.70 -10.35
CA VAL A 57 -16.87 -2.02 -9.73
C VAL A 57 -16.92 -1.93 -8.21
N LEU A 58 -16.19 -0.97 -7.62
CA LEU A 58 -16.14 -0.79 -6.16
C LEU A 58 -17.48 -0.29 -5.60
N ALA A 59 -18.21 0.54 -6.32
CA ALA A 59 -19.54 0.98 -5.93
C ALA A 59 -20.55 -0.19 -5.91
N VAL A 60 -20.48 -1.08 -6.92
CA VAL A 60 -21.28 -2.31 -6.95
C VAL A 60 -20.87 -3.25 -5.82
N ALA A 61 -19.58 -3.46 -5.61
CA ALA A 61 -19.06 -4.30 -4.52
C ALA A 61 -19.51 -3.79 -3.14
N GLN A 62 -19.42 -2.48 -2.90
CA GLN A 62 -19.91 -1.85 -1.67
C GLN A 62 -21.41 -2.05 -1.51
N ARG A 63 -22.20 -1.82 -2.58
CA ARG A 63 -23.66 -1.98 -2.56
C ARG A 63 -24.07 -3.43 -2.29
N ALA A 64 -23.32 -4.39 -2.84
CA ALA A 64 -23.49 -5.83 -2.61
C ALA A 64 -22.96 -6.29 -1.25
N ARG A 65 -22.39 -5.41 -0.44
CA ARG A 65 -21.79 -5.72 0.87
C ARG A 65 -20.67 -6.74 0.79
N MET A 66 -19.88 -6.70 -0.29
CA MET A 66 -18.74 -7.58 -0.45
C MET A 66 -17.65 -7.26 0.58
N THR A 67 -16.89 -8.30 0.91
CA THR A 67 -15.69 -8.20 1.75
C THR A 67 -14.44 -7.98 0.89
N VAL A 68 -13.34 -7.61 1.54
CA VAL A 68 -12.05 -7.43 0.87
C VAL A 68 -11.53 -8.73 0.27
N GLN A 69 -11.81 -9.89 0.87
CA GLN A 69 -11.47 -11.20 0.33
C GLN A 69 -12.24 -11.47 -0.98
N GLN A 70 -13.54 -11.24 -0.97
CA GLN A 70 -14.37 -11.37 -2.17
C GLN A 70 -13.93 -10.40 -3.27
N LEU A 71 -13.45 -9.20 -2.90
CA LEU A 71 -12.91 -8.24 -3.87
C LEU A 71 -11.61 -8.76 -4.51
N ALA A 72 -10.75 -9.41 -3.73
CA ALA A 72 -9.53 -10.04 -4.24
C ALA A 72 -9.81 -11.13 -5.27
N ASP A 73 -10.92 -11.86 -5.10
CA ASP A 73 -11.31 -13.02 -5.90
C ASP A 73 -12.16 -12.67 -7.14
N LEU A 74 -12.47 -11.39 -7.37
CA LEU A 74 -13.25 -10.99 -8.54
C LEU A 74 -12.52 -11.34 -9.84
N GLU A 75 -13.22 -12.02 -10.74
CA GLU A 75 -12.76 -12.23 -12.12
C GLU A 75 -13.14 -11.04 -12.99
N LEU A 76 -12.24 -10.08 -13.08
CA LEU A 76 -12.43 -8.88 -13.89
C LEU A 76 -11.91 -9.08 -15.31
N THR A 77 -12.53 -8.38 -16.26
CA THR A 77 -12.14 -8.44 -17.68
C THR A 77 -10.66 -8.07 -17.84
N TYR A 78 -9.90 -8.98 -18.45
CA TYR A 78 -8.50 -8.79 -18.79
C TYR A 78 -8.24 -8.91 -20.29
N ALA A 79 -7.66 -7.84 -20.81
CA ALA A 79 -6.86 -7.84 -22.04
C ALA A 79 -5.82 -6.74 -21.90
N PRO A 80 -4.60 -6.88 -22.46
CA PRO A 80 -3.50 -5.94 -22.23
C PRO A 80 -3.83 -4.46 -22.40
N PRO A 81 -4.64 -4.04 -23.39
CA PRO A 81 -4.99 -2.61 -23.58
C PRO A 81 -5.98 -2.08 -22.51
N PHE A 82 -6.70 -2.95 -21.80
CA PHE A 82 -7.84 -2.55 -20.96
C PHE A 82 -7.68 -2.83 -19.48
N GLY A 83 -6.76 -3.70 -19.10
CA GLY A 83 -6.55 -4.08 -17.71
C GLY A 83 -5.25 -4.81 -17.49
N SER A 84 -5.00 -5.20 -16.26
CA SER A 84 -3.92 -6.07 -15.84
C SER A 84 -4.50 -7.39 -15.37
N ALA A 85 -3.74 -8.49 -15.45
CA ALA A 85 -4.17 -9.81 -14.96
C ALA A 85 -4.56 -9.78 -13.47
N ARG A 86 -3.93 -8.87 -12.71
CA ARG A 86 -4.37 -8.45 -11.37
C ARG A 86 -4.71 -6.98 -11.45
N ASP A 87 -5.99 -6.67 -11.61
CA ASP A 87 -6.46 -5.29 -11.62
C ASP A 87 -6.19 -4.60 -10.26
N VAL A 88 -6.09 -3.28 -10.26
CA VAL A 88 -5.89 -2.51 -9.02
C VAL A 88 -6.99 -2.79 -7.98
N VAL A 89 -8.20 -3.14 -8.43
CA VAL A 89 -9.31 -3.56 -7.56
C VAL A 89 -8.98 -4.87 -6.84
N ASN A 90 -8.49 -5.89 -7.57
CA ASN A 90 -8.05 -7.14 -6.96
C ASN A 90 -6.86 -6.91 -6.02
N GLN A 91 -5.89 -6.09 -6.44
CA GLN A 91 -4.73 -5.77 -5.60
C GLN A 91 -5.16 -5.08 -4.29
N ALA A 92 -6.14 -4.18 -4.32
CA ALA A 92 -6.67 -3.56 -3.12
C ALA A 92 -7.34 -4.59 -2.19
N GLY A 93 -8.10 -5.53 -2.76
CA GLY A 93 -8.66 -6.66 -2.02
C GLY A 93 -7.57 -7.52 -1.35
N MET A 94 -6.50 -7.85 -2.09
CA MET A 94 -5.37 -8.65 -1.59
C MET A 94 -4.62 -7.96 -0.45
N VAL A 95 -4.28 -6.68 -0.62
CA VAL A 95 -3.59 -5.89 0.43
C VAL A 95 -4.45 -5.79 1.69
N ALA A 96 -5.74 -5.46 1.53
CA ALA A 96 -6.66 -5.39 2.67
C ALA A 96 -6.86 -6.75 3.34
N SER A 97 -6.89 -7.85 2.57
CA SER A 97 -6.96 -9.21 3.12
C SER A 97 -5.72 -9.57 3.94
N ASN A 98 -4.51 -9.18 3.50
CA ASN A 98 -3.30 -9.39 4.29
C ASN A 98 -3.39 -8.68 5.65
N VAL A 99 -3.95 -7.47 5.69
CA VAL A 99 -4.19 -6.74 6.95
C VAL A 99 -5.22 -7.47 7.83
N MET A 100 -6.33 -7.89 7.25
CA MET A 100 -7.38 -8.63 7.97
C MET A 100 -6.92 -9.95 8.56
N ASN A 101 -6.06 -10.66 7.84
CA ASN A 101 -5.53 -11.96 8.26
C ASN A 101 -4.37 -11.85 9.27
N GLY A 102 -3.87 -10.63 9.54
CA GLY A 102 -2.67 -10.42 10.35
C GLY A 102 -1.36 -10.77 9.63
N ASP A 103 -1.42 -10.97 8.32
CA ASP A 103 -0.24 -11.21 7.48
C ASP A 103 0.59 -9.93 7.26
N GLU A 104 -0.03 -8.78 7.50
CA GLU A 104 0.60 -7.47 7.41
C GLU A 104 0.04 -6.49 8.44
N ALA A 105 0.92 -5.91 9.25
CA ALA A 105 0.61 -4.71 10.03
C ALA A 105 1.00 -3.47 9.23
N ILE A 106 0.10 -2.50 9.13
CA ILE A 106 0.31 -1.28 8.34
C ILE A 106 0.42 -0.04 9.24
N CYS A 107 1.09 0.99 8.73
CA CYS A 107 1.05 2.35 9.26
C CYS A 107 0.65 3.33 8.14
N HIS A 108 0.25 4.52 8.55
CA HIS A 108 -0.20 5.57 7.66
C HIS A 108 0.78 6.74 7.63
N THR A 109 0.78 7.50 6.54
CA THR A 109 1.61 8.70 6.38
C THR A 109 1.42 9.70 7.53
N GLU A 110 0.20 9.83 8.04
CA GLU A 110 -0.11 10.73 9.14
C GLU A 110 0.64 10.36 10.44
N GLU A 111 0.80 9.07 10.71
CA GLU A 111 1.58 8.57 11.86
C GLU A 111 3.07 8.85 11.69
N LEU A 112 3.58 8.62 10.47
CA LEU A 112 4.98 8.88 10.15
C LEU A 112 5.32 10.37 10.26
N LEU A 113 4.41 11.26 9.86
CA LEU A 113 4.59 12.71 9.97
C LEU A 113 4.56 13.22 11.42
N LEU A 114 3.80 12.55 12.31
CA LEU A 114 3.80 12.88 13.73
C LEU A 114 5.13 12.51 14.40
N GLY A 115 5.77 11.44 13.93
CA GLY A 115 7.03 10.93 14.44
C GLY A 115 6.96 10.48 15.91
N ALA A 116 7.57 9.37 16.23
CA ALA A 116 7.75 8.93 17.61
C ALA A 116 9.22 8.60 17.86
N SER A 117 9.70 8.85 19.07
CA SER A 117 11.12 8.67 19.42
C SER A 117 11.55 7.19 19.45
N ASP A 118 10.58 6.28 19.59
CA ASP A 118 10.72 4.85 19.62
C ASP A 118 10.52 4.18 18.25
N GLN A 119 10.42 4.97 17.18
CA GLN A 119 10.25 4.52 15.81
C GLN A 119 11.42 4.90 14.92
N VAL A 120 11.66 4.09 13.89
CA VAL A 120 12.62 4.38 12.82
C VAL A 120 12.00 4.05 11.46
N VAL A 121 12.21 4.92 10.48
CA VAL A 121 11.78 4.67 9.10
C VAL A 121 12.88 3.90 8.37
N LEU A 122 12.52 2.78 7.76
CA LEU A 122 13.37 1.98 6.89
C LEU A 122 12.88 2.07 5.45
N ASP A 123 13.62 2.77 4.60
CA ASP A 123 13.35 2.85 3.16
C ASP A 123 14.10 1.73 2.42
N VAL A 124 13.34 0.82 1.82
CA VAL A 124 13.91 -0.33 1.09
C VAL A 124 14.01 -0.11 -0.42
N ARG A 125 13.93 1.14 -0.87
CA ARG A 125 14.18 1.52 -2.27
C ARG A 125 15.67 1.52 -2.58
N ASN A 126 16.00 1.39 -3.86
CA ASN A 126 17.38 1.51 -4.31
C ASN A 126 17.83 2.99 -4.30
N PRO A 127 19.12 3.29 -4.05
CA PRO A 127 19.62 4.66 -3.97
C PRO A 127 19.24 5.55 -5.17
N PRO A 128 19.29 5.09 -6.45
CA PRO A 128 18.88 5.91 -7.58
C PRO A 128 17.41 6.35 -7.54
N GLU A 129 16.52 5.57 -6.90
CA GLU A 129 15.12 5.97 -6.73
C GLU A 129 14.98 7.17 -5.77
N LEU A 130 15.84 7.22 -4.74
CA LEU A 130 15.86 8.32 -3.78
C LEU A 130 16.38 9.62 -4.43
N GLU A 131 17.39 9.50 -5.28
CA GLU A 131 17.94 10.64 -6.03
C GLU A 131 16.89 11.28 -6.95
N VAL A 132 16.06 10.46 -7.59
CA VAL A 132 15.02 10.92 -8.55
C VAL A 132 13.77 11.43 -7.83
N SER A 133 13.28 10.72 -6.84
CA SER A 133 11.96 11.00 -6.24
C SER A 133 12.04 11.63 -4.84
N GLY A 134 13.24 11.77 -4.25
CA GLY A 134 13.43 12.22 -2.87
C GLY A 134 13.33 11.08 -1.86
N SER A 135 13.54 11.40 -0.59
CA SER A 135 13.64 10.46 0.53
C SER A 135 12.76 10.88 1.71
N PHE A 136 12.47 9.94 2.59
CA PHE A 136 11.86 10.27 3.88
C PHE A 136 12.90 10.95 4.79
N PRO A 137 12.48 11.94 5.59
CA PRO A 137 13.37 12.58 6.55
C PRO A 137 13.94 11.56 7.54
N ASN A 138 15.26 11.57 7.75
CA ASN A 138 15.97 10.74 8.73
C ASN A 138 15.77 9.21 8.56
N ALA A 139 15.35 8.74 7.39
CA ALA A 139 15.18 7.33 7.14
C ALA A 139 16.53 6.61 7.00
N LEU A 140 16.58 5.38 7.50
CA LEU A 140 17.62 4.43 7.14
C LEU A 140 17.33 3.90 5.73
N ASN A 141 18.30 3.92 4.84
CA ASN A 141 18.14 3.29 3.53
C ASN A 141 18.94 1.98 3.47
N ILE A 142 18.21 0.89 3.30
CA ILE A 142 18.76 -0.44 3.04
C ILE A 142 17.91 -1.06 1.93
N PRO A 143 18.43 -1.16 0.70
CA PRO A 143 17.71 -1.81 -0.39
C PRO A 143 17.20 -3.19 -0.02
N LEU A 144 16.00 -3.55 -0.53
CA LEU A 144 15.37 -4.83 -0.18
C LEU A 144 16.28 -6.03 -0.39
N ASP A 145 17.07 -6.02 -1.47
CA ASP A 145 17.96 -7.13 -1.83
C ASP A 145 19.14 -7.28 -0.85
N GLU A 146 19.52 -6.20 -0.15
CA GLU A 146 20.58 -6.19 0.86
C GLU A 146 20.03 -6.44 2.27
N LEU A 147 18.73 -6.29 2.49
CA LEU A 147 18.13 -6.23 3.81
C LEU A 147 18.44 -7.48 4.64
N ARG A 148 18.37 -8.66 4.03
CA ARG A 148 18.61 -9.94 4.71
C ARG A 148 20.02 -10.00 5.36
N ASP A 149 21.01 -9.52 4.66
CA ASP A 149 22.41 -9.55 5.10
C ASP A 149 22.75 -8.41 6.06
N ARG A 150 21.84 -7.43 6.20
CA ARG A 150 22.03 -6.22 7.01
C ARG A 150 21.06 -6.10 8.18
N LEU A 151 20.27 -7.12 8.50
CA LEU A 151 19.34 -7.12 9.63
C LEU A 151 20.01 -6.77 10.95
N TYR A 152 21.26 -7.19 11.15
CA TYR A 152 22.05 -6.93 12.37
C TYR A 152 22.36 -5.43 12.60
N THR A 153 22.17 -4.58 11.60
CA THR A 153 22.40 -3.13 11.70
C THR A 153 21.16 -2.37 12.18
N LEU A 154 20.02 -3.05 12.24
CA LEU A 154 18.75 -2.43 12.61
C LEU A 154 18.57 -2.38 14.13
N PRO A 155 17.95 -1.33 14.69
CA PRO A 155 17.67 -1.24 16.11
C PRO A 155 16.60 -2.26 16.50
N VAL A 156 16.90 -3.08 17.51
CA VAL A 156 16.00 -4.15 18.01
C VAL A 156 15.00 -3.63 19.05
N ASP A 157 15.26 -2.46 19.61
CA ASP A 157 14.49 -1.81 20.65
C ASP A 157 13.48 -0.77 20.13
N LYS A 158 13.40 -0.63 18.80
CA LYS A 158 12.51 0.32 18.13
C LYS A 158 11.54 -0.38 17.18
N GLU A 159 10.37 0.23 17.00
CA GLU A 159 9.47 -0.15 15.93
C GLU A 159 9.99 0.34 14.56
N ILE A 160 9.99 -0.54 13.56
CA ILE A 160 10.47 -0.24 12.21
C ILE A 160 9.27 0.05 11.30
N LEU A 161 9.16 1.28 10.83
CA LEU A 161 8.19 1.68 9.81
C LEU A 161 8.84 1.48 8.43
N VAL A 162 8.46 0.39 7.77
CA VAL A 162 9.04 0.02 6.48
C VAL A 162 8.36 0.75 5.36
N ALA A 163 9.11 1.30 4.43
CA ALA A 163 8.58 1.95 3.24
C ALA A 163 9.33 1.53 1.97
N CYS A 164 8.62 1.52 0.87
CA CYS A 164 9.18 1.48 -0.48
C CYS A 164 8.41 2.47 -1.38
N GLN A 165 8.50 2.36 -2.69
CA GLN A 165 7.83 3.30 -3.59
C GLN A 165 6.29 3.23 -3.51
N VAL A 166 5.69 2.02 -3.45
CA VAL A 166 4.23 1.82 -3.56
C VAL A 166 3.65 0.79 -2.57
N GLY A 167 4.46 0.22 -1.67
CA GLY A 167 4.03 -0.72 -0.62
C GLY A 167 4.43 -2.18 -0.83
N LEU A 168 4.60 -2.67 -2.06
CA LEU A 168 4.86 -4.10 -2.32
C LEU A 168 6.21 -4.59 -1.76
N ARG A 169 7.32 -3.90 -2.07
CA ARG A 169 8.65 -4.24 -1.49
C ARG A 169 8.65 -4.04 0.03
N GLY A 170 7.89 -3.03 0.50
CA GLY A 170 7.68 -2.81 1.93
C GLY A 170 7.02 -4.01 2.61
N HIS A 171 6.01 -4.62 1.99
CA HIS A 171 5.38 -5.85 2.49
C HIS A 171 6.41 -7.00 2.60
N VAL A 172 7.21 -7.23 1.57
CA VAL A 172 8.25 -8.28 1.59
C VAL A 172 9.25 -8.03 2.72
N ALA A 173 9.72 -6.78 2.87
CA ALA A 173 10.63 -6.39 3.95
C ALA A 173 9.98 -6.53 5.34
N TYR A 174 8.72 -6.12 5.49
CA TYR A 174 7.93 -6.32 6.70
C TYR A 174 7.90 -7.79 7.12
N ARG A 175 7.56 -8.70 6.19
CA ARG A 175 7.55 -10.15 6.44
C ARG A 175 8.93 -10.66 6.87
N MET A 176 9.99 -10.19 6.23
CA MET A 176 11.37 -10.54 6.59
C MET A 176 11.72 -10.07 8.01
N LEU A 177 11.37 -8.84 8.35
CA LEU A 177 11.65 -8.26 9.67
C LEU A 177 10.92 -9.01 10.79
N VAL A 178 9.61 -9.21 10.64
CA VAL A 178 8.79 -9.89 11.65
C VAL A 178 9.24 -11.34 11.87
N GLN A 179 9.60 -12.05 10.79
CA GLN A 179 10.15 -13.41 10.88
C GLN A 179 11.50 -13.47 11.59
N ASN A 180 12.21 -12.35 11.69
CA ASN A 180 13.48 -12.25 12.42
C ASN A 180 13.32 -11.53 13.77
N GLY A 181 12.09 -11.40 14.29
CA GLY A 181 11.80 -10.92 15.64
C GLY A 181 11.72 -9.39 15.80
N PHE A 182 11.78 -8.63 14.74
CA PHE A 182 11.60 -7.17 14.80
C PHE A 182 10.13 -6.79 14.91
N GLN A 183 9.85 -5.72 15.64
CA GLN A 183 8.55 -5.04 15.56
C GLN A 183 8.55 -4.15 14.32
N ALA A 184 7.62 -4.39 13.41
CA ALA A 184 7.56 -3.64 12.16
C ALA A 184 6.13 -3.39 11.68
N ARG A 185 5.95 -2.33 10.89
CA ARG A 185 4.72 -2.06 10.12
C ARG A 185 5.08 -1.53 8.73
N ASN A 186 4.30 -1.89 7.72
CA ASN A 186 4.49 -1.40 6.35
C ASN A 186 3.71 -0.09 6.11
N LEU A 187 4.36 0.92 5.54
CA LEU A 187 3.70 2.16 5.14
C LEU A 187 2.80 1.89 3.92
N THR A 188 1.49 1.89 4.16
CA THR A 188 0.53 1.62 3.08
C THR A 188 0.62 2.67 1.97
N GLY A 189 0.76 2.19 0.72
CA GLY A 189 0.97 3.02 -0.46
C GLY A 189 2.36 3.65 -0.59
N GLY A 190 3.27 3.43 0.37
CA GLY A 190 4.69 3.79 0.31
C GLY A 190 4.97 5.27 0.11
N TYR A 191 6.14 5.57 -0.47
CA TYR A 191 6.62 6.93 -0.70
C TYR A 191 5.69 7.75 -1.61
N LYS A 192 5.06 7.12 -2.58
CA LYS A 192 4.12 7.80 -3.46
C LYS A 192 2.92 8.39 -2.71
N THR A 193 2.36 7.64 -1.76
CA THR A 193 1.28 8.18 -0.89
C THR A 193 1.82 9.27 0.04
N TYR A 194 3.02 9.09 0.59
CA TYR A 194 3.69 10.09 1.41
C TYR A 194 3.82 11.42 0.66
N GLN A 195 4.36 11.41 -0.57
CA GLN A 195 4.46 12.62 -1.41
C GLN A 195 3.09 13.27 -1.66
N MET A 196 2.09 12.48 -2.05
CA MET A 196 0.75 13.03 -2.32
C MET A 196 0.13 13.73 -1.10
N VAL A 197 0.45 13.28 0.10
CA VAL A 197 0.00 13.92 1.34
C VAL A 197 0.81 15.16 1.64
N THR A 198 2.14 15.10 1.53
CA THR A 198 3.03 16.24 1.88
C THR A 198 2.96 17.38 0.86
N ASP A 199 2.81 17.07 -0.43
CA ASP A 199 2.69 18.08 -1.50
C ASP A 199 1.32 18.79 -1.50
N SER A 200 0.37 18.28 -0.70
CA SER A 200 -0.97 18.89 -0.56
C SER A 200 -1.06 19.95 0.53
N PHE A 201 0.02 20.20 1.23
CA PHE A 201 0.18 21.22 2.28
C PHE A 201 1.24 22.25 1.90
#